data_b142060ab9d585599cad80c7a1a36da3
#
_entry.id   b142060ab9d585599cad80c7a1a36da3
#
_cell.length_a   1.000
_cell.length_b   1.000
_cell.length_c   1.000
_cell.angle_alpha   90.00
_cell.angle_beta   90.00
_cell.angle_gamma   90.00
#
_symmetry.space_group_name_H-M   'P 1'
#
loop_
_entity.id
_entity.type
_entity.pdbx_description
1 polymer ?
#
loop_
_entity_poly.entity_id
_entity_poly.type
_entity_poly.pdbx_seq_one_letter_code
_entity_poly.pdbx_strand_id
1 'polypeptide(L)'
;DDRYFEHLGIPAGENNTLTMEEYVNMIHPDDRQPMADAFVVQLSGNTTFDKTVPFRLRRGDGTWEWFEGQSTYIANISGHPYRLVGICLSIQEYKDIENTLIEARKKAEESDRLKMAFLANMSHEIRTPLNAIVGFSDVIGSTYDELSEEERADFVRLISINSEHLVRLIDDILDLSKIESNTIKFTFSNCSLTVSYTH
;
A
#
# COMPACT_ATOMS: atom_id res chain seq x y z
N ASP A 1 7.28 7.82 37.88
CA ASP A 1 6.31 6.73 38.08
C ASP A 1 7.01 5.43 37.68
N ASP A 2 7.01 4.43 38.54
CA ASP A 2 7.67 3.13 38.32
C ASP A 2 7.20 2.47 37.04
N ARG A 3 5.93 2.62 36.69
CA ARG A 3 5.31 2.08 35.48
C ARG A 3 5.95 2.59 34.18
N TYR A 4 6.51 3.79 34.18
CA TYR A 4 7.22 4.34 33.02
C TYR A 4 8.51 3.55 32.73
N PHE A 5 9.29 3.25 33.77
CA PHE A 5 10.54 2.51 33.67
C PHE A 5 10.28 1.04 33.30
N GLU A 6 9.26 0.43 33.94
CA GLU A 6 8.83 -0.94 33.63
C GLU A 6 8.36 -1.06 32.17
N HIS A 7 7.54 -0.12 31.71
CA HIS A 7 7.04 -0.12 30.34
C HIS A 7 8.17 -0.02 29.30
N LEU A 8 9.13 0.86 29.52
CA LEU A 8 10.28 1.00 28.65
C LEU A 8 11.32 -0.11 28.83
N GLY A 9 11.24 -0.90 29.90
CA GLY A 9 12.22 -1.96 30.20
C GLY A 9 13.61 -1.41 30.52
N ILE A 10 13.68 -0.23 31.13
CA ILE A 10 14.92 0.42 31.51
C ILE A 10 15.09 0.45 33.05
N PRO A 11 16.31 0.39 33.56
CA PRO A 11 16.51 0.49 35.01
C PRO A 11 16.06 1.86 35.51
N ALA A 12 15.29 1.87 36.57
CA ALA A 12 15.01 3.10 37.30
C ALA A 12 16.29 3.58 37.98
N GLY A 13 16.66 4.86 37.75
CA GLY A 13 17.76 5.48 38.47
C GLY A 13 17.46 5.64 39.96
N GLU A 14 18.42 6.18 40.73
CA GLU A 14 18.18 6.47 42.14
C GLU A 14 16.90 7.33 42.31
N ASN A 15 15.97 6.90 43.14
CA ASN A 15 14.66 7.54 43.35
C ASN A 15 13.77 7.64 42.10
N ASN A 16 13.87 6.71 41.14
CA ASN A 16 13.06 6.70 39.90
C ASN A 16 13.18 8.02 39.11
N THR A 17 14.41 8.51 38.99
CA THR A 17 14.72 9.75 38.26
C THR A 17 15.64 9.48 37.07
N LEU A 18 15.51 10.32 36.05
CA LEU A 18 16.44 10.44 34.93
C LEU A 18 17.03 11.85 34.93
N THR A 19 18.28 11.96 34.60
CA THR A 19 18.86 13.25 34.25
C THR A 19 18.34 13.73 32.91
N MET A 20 18.39 15.02 32.63
CA MET A 20 18.01 15.56 31.32
C MET A 20 18.85 14.97 30.19
N GLU A 21 20.13 14.73 30.41
CA GLU A 21 21.02 14.12 29.43
C GLU A 21 20.61 12.67 29.11
N GLU A 22 20.31 11.87 30.12
CA GLU A 22 19.82 10.49 29.95
C GLU A 22 18.51 10.48 29.17
N TYR A 23 17.57 11.37 29.52
CA TYR A 23 16.29 11.46 28.82
C TYR A 23 16.46 11.85 27.34
N VAL A 24 17.26 12.88 27.05
CA VAL A 24 17.53 13.31 25.66
C VAL A 24 18.22 12.21 24.86
N ASN A 25 19.11 11.43 25.48
CA ASN A 25 19.77 10.31 24.83
C ASN A 25 18.82 9.15 24.50
N MET A 26 17.72 9.01 25.20
CA MET A 26 16.65 8.06 24.89
C MET A 26 15.80 8.50 23.70
N ILE A 27 15.75 9.80 23.39
CA ILE A 27 14.98 10.29 22.24
C ILE A 27 15.72 9.94 20.94
N HIS A 28 14.96 9.49 19.95
CA HIS A 28 15.50 9.20 18.63
C HIS A 28 16.21 10.42 18.04
N PRO A 29 17.39 10.29 17.42
CA PRO A 29 18.18 11.43 16.94
C PRO A 29 17.38 12.42 16.08
N ASP A 30 16.53 11.94 15.17
CA ASP A 30 15.71 12.78 14.29
C ASP A 30 14.65 13.59 15.05
N ASP A 31 14.21 13.11 16.22
CA ASP A 31 13.11 13.70 16.97
C ASP A 31 13.63 14.71 18.03
N ARG A 32 14.95 14.75 18.27
CA ARG A 32 15.57 15.63 19.30
C ARG A 32 15.36 17.11 19.00
N GLN A 33 15.57 17.54 17.77
CA GLN A 33 15.41 18.94 17.40
C GLN A 33 13.94 19.41 17.47
N PRO A 34 12.96 18.68 16.87
CA PRO A 34 11.54 18.99 17.02
C PRO A 34 11.09 19.07 18.47
N MET A 35 11.59 18.19 19.33
CA MET A 35 11.30 18.21 20.77
C MET A 35 11.90 19.43 21.46
N ALA A 36 13.16 19.77 21.16
CA ALA A 36 13.81 20.95 21.72
C ALA A 36 13.08 22.23 21.32
N ASP A 37 12.65 22.36 20.08
CA ASP A 37 11.90 23.51 19.59
C ASP A 37 10.54 23.63 20.30
N ALA A 38 9.84 22.50 20.52
CA ALA A 38 8.60 22.46 21.29
C ALA A 38 8.82 22.93 22.74
N PHE A 39 9.92 22.51 23.38
CA PHE A 39 10.27 22.95 24.73
C PHE A 39 10.54 24.47 24.80
N VAL A 40 11.24 25.05 23.82
CA VAL A 40 11.52 26.50 23.75
C VAL A 40 10.22 27.30 23.65
N VAL A 41 9.26 26.83 22.83
CA VAL A 41 7.94 27.48 22.71
C VAL A 41 7.17 27.44 24.00
N GLN A 42 7.21 26.32 24.74
CA GLN A 42 6.58 26.19 26.06
C GLN A 42 7.21 27.13 27.09
N LEU A 43 8.54 27.28 27.10
CA LEU A 43 9.28 28.15 28.01
C LEU A 43 8.96 29.63 27.79
N SER A 44 8.61 30.04 26.57
CA SER A 44 8.30 31.44 26.22
C SER A 44 6.93 31.93 26.72
N GLY A 45 6.17 31.07 27.46
CA GLY A 45 4.90 31.45 28.07
C GLY A 45 3.70 31.43 27.13
N ASN A 46 3.86 30.92 25.93
CA ASN A 46 2.78 30.74 24.99
C ASN A 46 2.04 29.43 25.32
N THR A 47 1.12 29.52 26.30
CA THR A 47 0.47 28.38 26.99
C THR A 47 -0.67 27.71 26.20
N THR A 48 -0.79 27.93 24.91
CA THR A 48 -1.74 27.15 24.10
C THR A 48 -1.11 25.80 23.74
N PHE A 49 -1.37 24.82 24.59
CA PHE A 49 -0.93 23.43 24.53
C PHE A 49 -1.62 22.59 23.44
N ASP A 50 -1.82 23.15 22.25
CA ASP A 50 -2.55 22.44 21.18
C ASP A 50 -1.66 21.63 20.22
N LYS A 51 -0.35 21.59 20.44
CA LYS A 51 0.54 20.77 19.61
C LYS A 51 1.39 19.84 20.45
N THR A 52 0.89 18.64 20.65
CA THR A 52 1.72 17.51 21.02
C THR A 52 2.61 17.12 19.85
N VAL A 53 3.90 16.95 20.09
CA VAL A 53 4.86 16.47 19.09
C VAL A 53 5.10 15.01 19.35
N PRO A 54 4.72 14.10 18.44
CA PRO A 54 5.07 12.70 18.57
C PRO A 54 6.60 12.51 18.49
N PHE A 55 7.13 11.62 19.30
CA PHE A 55 8.55 11.31 19.35
C PHE A 55 8.79 9.85 19.70
N ARG A 56 9.97 9.36 19.37
CA ARG A 56 10.37 7.98 19.64
C ARG A 56 11.31 7.91 20.83
N LEU A 57 11.05 7.01 21.75
CA LEU A 57 11.93 6.66 22.85
C LEU A 57 12.53 5.28 22.62
N ARG A 58 13.78 5.14 23.04
CA ARG A 58 14.50 3.88 23.01
C ARG A 58 14.11 3.04 24.23
N ARG A 59 13.68 1.81 23.97
CA ARG A 59 13.42 0.80 24.99
C ARG A 59 14.71 0.14 25.47
N GLY A 60 14.64 -0.55 26.61
CA GLY A 60 15.76 -1.32 27.15
C GLY A 60 16.26 -2.43 26.24
N ASP A 61 15.42 -2.99 25.37
CA ASP A 61 15.76 -3.97 24.36
C ASP A 61 16.43 -3.36 23.09
N GLY A 62 16.53 -2.03 23.05
CA GLY A 62 17.11 -1.28 21.94
C GLY A 62 16.12 -0.89 20.85
N THR A 63 14.88 -1.33 20.89
CA THR A 63 13.82 -0.94 19.95
C THR A 63 13.32 0.48 20.20
N TRP A 64 12.65 1.06 19.19
CA TRP A 64 12.06 2.39 19.27
C TRP A 64 10.54 2.26 19.42
N GLU A 65 9.96 3.03 20.34
CA GLU A 65 8.53 3.09 20.58
C GLU A 65 8.04 4.52 20.46
N TRP A 66 6.89 4.72 19.82
CA TRP A 66 6.28 6.02 19.61
C TRP A 66 5.52 6.48 20.84
N PHE A 67 5.78 7.71 21.24
CA PHE A 67 5.12 8.40 22.33
C PHE A 67 4.57 9.74 21.90
N GLU A 68 3.58 10.19 22.63
CA GLU A 68 3.08 11.55 22.62
C GLU A 68 3.16 12.11 24.05
N GLY A 69 3.81 13.27 24.18
CA GLY A 69 4.03 13.89 25.47
C GLY A 69 3.32 15.22 25.58
N GLN A 70 2.71 15.44 26.73
CA GLN A 70 2.14 16.73 27.12
C GLN A 70 2.72 17.14 28.46
N SER A 71 3.32 18.33 28.55
CA SER A 71 3.97 18.80 29.77
C SER A 71 3.61 20.26 30.09
N THR A 72 3.70 20.62 31.32
CA THR A 72 3.48 21.98 31.79
C THR A 72 4.55 22.39 32.80
N TYR A 73 4.84 23.69 32.88
CA TYR A 73 5.76 24.24 33.85
C TYR A 73 5.05 24.65 35.11
N ILE A 74 5.68 24.34 36.23
CA ILE A 74 5.34 24.91 37.52
C ILE A 74 6.41 25.92 37.84
N ALA A 75 6.05 27.22 37.95
CA ALA A 75 6.92 28.27 38.37
C ALA A 75 7.05 28.32 39.90
N ASN A 76 8.21 28.78 40.37
CA ASN A 76 8.36 29.16 41.80
C ASN A 76 7.76 30.55 42.07
N ILE A 77 7.75 30.96 43.35
CA ILE A 77 7.22 32.26 43.80
C ILE A 77 7.90 33.46 43.10
N SER A 78 9.13 33.29 42.56
CA SER A 78 9.87 34.30 41.83
C SER A 78 9.60 34.32 40.35
N GLY A 79 8.65 33.50 39.85
CA GLY A 79 8.29 33.44 38.43
C GLY A 79 9.25 32.64 37.53
N HIS A 80 10.29 32.02 38.11
CA HIS A 80 11.22 31.19 37.36
C HIS A 80 10.71 29.74 37.23
N PRO A 81 10.93 29.07 36.08
CA PRO A 81 10.61 27.68 35.92
C PRO A 81 11.29 26.82 37.00
N TYR A 82 10.51 26.06 37.75
CA TYR A 82 11.01 25.25 38.85
C TYR A 82 10.90 23.75 38.56
N ARG A 83 9.81 23.36 37.97
CA ARG A 83 9.52 21.95 37.68
C ARG A 83 8.73 21.81 36.38
N LEU A 84 9.10 20.82 35.60
CA LEU A 84 8.31 20.34 34.48
C LEU A 84 7.48 19.12 34.94
N VAL A 85 6.19 19.14 34.71
CA VAL A 85 5.29 18.01 34.98
C VAL A 85 4.53 17.68 33.70
N GLY A 86 4.46 16.41 33.36
CA GLY A 86 3.79 16.00 32.15
C GLY A 86 3.32 14.54 32.19
N ILE A 87 2.59 14.20 31.16
CA ILE A 87 2.17 12.84 30.84
C ILE A 87 2.80 12.44 29.52
N CYS A 88 3.20 11.20 29.43
CA CYS A 88 3.75 10.60 28.21
C CYS A 88 2.93 9.32 27.95
N LEU A 89 2.31 9.26 26.78
CA LEU A 89 1.46 8.15 26.38
C LEU A 89 2.09 7.43 25.19
N SER A 90 2.15 6.10 25.25
CA SER A 90 2.53 5.31 24.09
C SER A 90 1.44 5.40 23.03
N ILE A 91 1.84 5.71 21.81
CA ILE A 91 0.99 5.73 20.62
C ILE A 91 1.44 4.68 19.59
N GLN A 92 2.21 3.69 20.03
CA GLN A 92 2.74 2.65 19.15
C GLN A 92 1.64 1.89 18.43
N GLU A 93 0.62 1.45 19.16
CA GLU A 93 -0.53 0.73 18.59
C GLU A 93 -1.22 1.57 17.48
N TYR A 94 -1.40 2.87 17.72
CA TYR A 94 -1.97 3.78 16.72
C TYR A 94 -1.08 3.85 15.46
N LYS A 95 0.24 3.95 15.63
CA LYS A 95 1.20 3.99 14.52
C LYS A 95 1.24 2.69 13.73
N ASP A 96 1.10 1.56 14.39
CA ASP A 96 1.07 0.24 13.74
C ASP A 96 -0.21 0.07 12.90
N ILE A 97 -1.36 0.51 13.43
CA ILE A 97 -2.63 0.53 12.70
C ILE A 97 -2.54 1.48 11.49
N GLU A 98 -2.00 2.70 11.67
CA GLU A 98 -1.80 3.68 10.62
C GLU A 98 -0.96 3.10 9.47
N ASN A 99 0.18 2.49 9.78
CA ASN A 99 1.06 1.85 8.80
C ASN A 99 0.37 0.69 8.08
N THR A 100 -0.34 -0.16 8.81
CA THR A 100 -1.11 -1.28 8.23
C THR A 100 -2.16 -0.77 7.25
N LEU A 101 -2.86 0.31 7.59
CA LEU A 101 -3.86 0.93 6.72
C LEU A 101 -3.23 1.53 5.46
N ILE A 102 -2.09 2.21 5.59
CA ILE A 102 -1.34 2.76 4.45
C ILE A 102 -0.90 1.65 3.50
N GLU A 103 -0.39 0.54 4.01
CA GLU A 103 0.03 -0.61 3.21
C GLU A 103 -1.16 -1.28 2.50
N ALA A 104 -2.26 -1.49 3.23
CA ALA A 104 -3.48 -2.06 2.64
C ALA A 104 -4.05 -1.17 1.53
N ARG A 105 -4.05 0.15 1.75
CA ARG A 105 -4.48 1.12 0.74
C ARG A 105 -3.60 1.07 -0.51
N LYS A 106 -2.26 1.06 -0.34
CA LYS A 106 -1.32 0.94 -1.47
C LYS A 106 -1.59 -0.30 -2.31
N LYS A 107 -1.78 -1.45 -1.65
CA LYS A 107 -2.10 -2.72 -2.34
C LYS A 107 -3.41 -2.64 -3.11
N ALA A 108 -4.44 -2.01 -2.54
CA ALA A 108 -5.73 -1.82 -3.19
C ALA A 108 -5.60 -0.91 -4.42
N GLU A 109 -4.93 0.24 -4.29
CA GLU A 109 -4.69 1.19 -5.39
C GLU A 109 -3.88 0.55 -6.54
N GLU A 110 -2.88 -0.28 -6.22
CA GLU A 110 -2.11 -1.01 -7.23
C GLU A 110 -2.95 -2.07 -7.94
N SER A 111 -3.76 -2.83 -7.21
CA SER A 111 -4.72 -3.79 -7.78
C SER A 111 -5.70 -3.11 -8.74
N ASP A 112 -6.27 -1.98 -8.34
CA ASP A 112 -7.20 -1.23 -9.19
C ASP A 112 -6.52 -0.70 -10.44
N ARG A 113 -5.28 -0.21 -10.33
CA ARG A 113 -4.48 0.25 -11.49
C ARG A 113 -4.23 -0.89 -12.49
N LEU A 114 -3.87 -2.08 -11.98
CA LEU A 114 -3.64 -3.25 -12.83
C LEU A 114 -4.93 -3.70 -13.52
N LYS A 115 -6.07 -3.69 -12.82
CA LYS A 115 -7.39 -4.00 -13.41
C LYS A 115 -7.76 -3.02 -14.51
N MET A 116 -7.55 -1.73 -14.30
CA MET A 116 -7.84 -0.72 -15.34
C MET A 116 -6.95 -0.88 -16.57
N ALA A 117 -5.65 -1.12 -16.36
CA ALA A 117 -4.72 -1.38 -17.47
C ALA A 117 -5.10 -2.65 -18.24
N PHE A 118 -5.49 -3.70 -17.54
CA PHE A 118 -5.98 -4.94 -18.14
C PHE A 118 -7.23 -4.69 -19.01
N LEU A 119 -8.24 -4.00 -18.47
CA LEU A 119 -9.47 -3.68 -19.21
C LEU A 119 -9.20 -2.82 -20.45
N ALA A 120 -8.29 -1.86 -20.34
CA ALA A 120 -7.88 -1.03 -21.47
C ALA A 120 -7.22 -1.87 -22.58
N ASN A 121 -6.28 -2.75 -22.21
CA ASN A 121 -5.61 -3.65 -23.15
C ASN A 121 -6.62 -4.62 -23.80
N MET A 122 -7.50 -5.24 -23.00
CA MET A 122 -8.52 -6.14 -23.53
C MET A 122 -9.46 -5.42 -24.51
N SER A 123 -9.82 -4.17 -24.22
CA SER A 123 -10.64 -3.37 -25.13
C SER A 123 -9.96 -3.15 -26.48
N HIS A 124 -8.63 -2.96 -26.49
CA HIS A 124 -7.85 -2.85 -27.72
C HIS A 124 -7.75 -4.19 -28.48
N GLU A 125 -7.44 -5.27 -27.74
CA GLU A 125 -7.32 -6.61 -28.32
C GLU A 125 -8.64 -7.12 -28.92
N ILE A 126 -9.78 -6.75 -28.35
CA ILE A 126 -11.12 -7.06 -28.87
C ILE A 126 -11.46 -6.20 -30.09
N ARG A 127 -11.12 -4.90 -30.07
CA ARG A 127 -11.50 -3.95 -31.12
C ARG A 127 -10.85 -4.27 -32.45
N THR A 128 -9.60 -4.70 -32.43
CA THR A 128 -8.82 -4.97 -33.66
C THR A 128 -9.46 -6.07 -34.52
N PRO A 129 -9.69 -7.29 -34.03
CA PRO A 129 -10.36 -8.33 -34.82
C PRO A 129 -11.81 -7.96 -35.14
N LEU A 130 -12.52 -7.29 -34.25
CA LEU A 130 -13.89 -6.86 -34.50
C LEU A 130 -13.97 -5.89 -35.68
N ASN A 131 -13.09 -4.88 -35.73
CA ASN A 131 -13.02 -3.93 -36.83
C ASN A 131 -12.66 -4.63 -38.15
N ALA A 132 -11.79 -5.63 -38.10
CA ALA A 132 -11.47 -6.43 -39.30
C ALA A 132 -12.69 -7.23 -39.80
N ILE A 133 -13.44 -7.87 -38.89
CA ILE A 133 -14.67 -8.59 -39.22
C ILE A 133 -15.67 -7.64 -39.87
N VAL A 134 -15.94 -6.50 -39.22
CA VAL A 134 -16.89 -5.50 -39.76
C VAL A 134 -16.43 -4.95 -41.11
N GLY A 135 -15.17 -4.54 -41.21
CA GLY A 135 -14.62 -3.96 -42.43
C GLY A 135 -14.68 -4.91 -43.61
N PHE A 136 -14.27 -6.18 -43.43
CA PHE A 136 -14.35 -7.16 -44.54
C PHE A 136 -15.80 -7.51 -44.88
N SER A 137 -16.69 -7.56 -43.88
CA SER A 137 -18.14 -7.78 -44.11
C SER A 137 -18.75 -6.63 -44.92
N ASP A 138 -18.39 -5.37 -44.62
CA ASP A 138 -18.86 -4.18 -45.35
C ASP A 138 -18.36 -4.18 -46.80
N VAL A 139 -17.09 -4.56 -47.00
CA VAL A 139 -16.52 -4.68 -48.38
C VAL A 139 -17.30 -5.75 -49.18
N ILE A 140 -17.50 -6.93 -48.62
CA ILE A 140 -18.29 -7.98 -49.30
C ILE A 140 -19.71 -7.47 -49.58
N GLY A 141 -20.37 -6.80 -48.61
CA GLY A 141 -21.73 -6.33 -48.75
C GLY A 141 -21.90 -5.22 -49.78
N SER A 142 -20.89 -4.30 -49.91
CA SER A 142 -20.98 -3.13 -50.79
C SER A 142 -20.46 -3.37 -52.23
N THR A 143 -19.52 -4.30 -52.41
CA THR A 143 -18.84 -4.53 -53.71
C THR A 143 -18.95 -5.98 -54.17
N TYR A 144 -19.99 -6.72 -53.73
CA TYR A 144 -20.15 -8.15 -53.97
C TYR A 144 -20.05 -8.53 -55.49
N ASP A 145 -20.67 -7.76 -56.36
CA ASP A 145 -20.69 -8.00 -57.80
C ASP A 145 -19.35 -7.61 -58.51
N GLU A 146 -18.54 -6.81 -57.85
CA GLU A 146 -17.24 -6.34 -58.37
C GLU A 146 -16.08 -7.26 -57.96
N LEU A 147 -16.27 -8.07 -56.92
CA LEU A 147 -15.27 -8.98 -56.37
C LEU A 147 -15.26 -10.32 -57.14
N SER A 148 -14.07 -10.83 -57.41
CA SER A 148 -13.87 -12.19 -57.91
C SER A 148 -14.24 -13.24 -56.83
N GLU A 149 -14.49 -14.48 -57.22
CA GLU A 149 -14.76 -15.58 -56.29
C GLU A 149 -13.57 -15.80 -55.32
N GLU A 150 -12.36 -15.62 -55.78
CA GLU A 150 -11.13 -15.79 -55.04
C GLU A 150 -11.02 -14.69 -53.95
N GLU A 151 -11.25 -13.43 -54.30
CA GLU A 151 -11.25 -12.31 -53.35
C GLU A 151 -12.34 -12.45 -52.28
N ARG A 152 -13.56 -12.90 -52.66
CA ARG A 152 -14.62 -13.19 -51.70
C ARG A 152 -14.24 -14.30 -50.74
N ALA A 153 -13.64 -15.37 -51.24
CA ALA A 153 -13.17 -16.47 -50.41
C ALA A 153 -12.07 -16.02 -49.40
N ASP A 154 -11.16 -15.14 -49.87
CA ASP A 154 -10.13 -14.57 -48.98
C ASP A 154 -10.71 -13.69 -47.86
N PHE A 155 -11.67 -12.81 -48.17
CA PHE A 155 -12.33 -12.01 -47.15
C PHE A 155 -13.10 -12.86 -46.15
N VAL A 156 -13.84 -13.89 -46.60
CA VAL A 156 -14.53 -14.83 -45.72
C VAL A 156 -13.53 -15.54 -44.79
N ARG A 157 -12.37 -15.95 -45.32
CA ARG A 157 -11.30 -16.59 -44.57
C ARG A 157 -10.75 -15.65 -43.50
N LEU A 158 -10.52 -14.37 -43.84
CA LEU A 158 -10.03 -13.36 -42.90
C LEU A 158 -11.06 -13.08 -41.78
N ILE A 159 -12.35 -13.04 -42.10
CA ILE A 159 -13.43 -12.93 -41.11
C ILE A 159 -13.39 -14.13 -40.15
N SER A 160 -13.29 -15.36 -40.67
CA SER A 160 -13.22 -16.57 -39.87
C SER A 160 -12.03 -16.58 -38.92
N ILE A 161 -10.83 -16.23 -39.38
CA ILE A 161 -9.61 -16.15 -38.57
C ILE A 161 -9.77 -15.13 -37.42
N ASN A 162 -10.30 -13.93 -37.73
CA ASN A 162 -10.50 -12.90 -36.72
C ASN A 162 -11.61 -13.28 -35.72
N SER A 163 -12.64 -14.00 -36.16
CA SER A 163 -13.70 -14.52 -35.29
C SER A 163 -13.16 -15.57 -34.32
N GLU A 164 -12.35 -16.51 -34.80
CA GLU A 164 -11.70 -17.51 -33.95
C GLU A 164 -10.73 -16.88 -32.94
N HIS A 165 -10.03 -15.81 -33.37
CA HIS A 165 -9.17 -15.06 -32.47
C HIS A 165 -9.99 -14.39 -31.36
N LEU A 166 -11.12 -13.77 -31.70
CA LEU A 166 -12.00 -13.11 -30.74
C LEU A 166 -12.58 -14.10 -29.73
N VAL A 167 -13.03 -15.29 -30.18
CA VAL A 167 -13.52 -16.34 -29.28
C VAL A 167 -12.43 -16.74 -28.28
N ARG A 168 -11.20 -16.99 -28.75
CA ARG A 168 -10.08 -17.34 -27.86
C ARG A 168 -9.79 -16.25 -26.83
N LEU A 169 -9.79 -14.98 -27.21
CA LEU A 169 -9.62 -13.87 -26.27
C LEU A 169 -10.73 -13.85 -25.20
N ILE A 170 -11.96 -14.11 -25.57
CA ILE A 170 -13.09 -14.18 -24.62
C ILE A 170 -12.89 -15.35 -23.66
N ASP A 171 -12.50 -16.51 -24.15
CA ASP A 171 -12.23 -17.67 -23.30
C ASP A 171 -11.10 -17.40 -22.29
N ASP A 172 -10.01 -16.77 -22.74
CA ASP A 172 -8.89 -16.36 -21.89
C ASP A 172 -9.34 -15.38 -20.77
N ILE A 173 -10.19 -14.40 -21.10
CA ILE A 173 -10.78 -13.46 -20.12
C ILE A 173 -11.67 -14.19 -19.11
N LEU A 174 -12.49 -15.11 -19.57
CA LEU A 174 -13.37 -15.90 -18.70
C LEU A 174 -12.56 -16.80 -17.76
N ASP A 175 -11.49 -17.41 -18.24
CA ASP A 175 -10.62 -18.25 -17.42
C ASP A 175 -9.87 -17.41 -16.38
N LEU A 176 -9.37 -16.23 -16.74
CA LEU A 176 -8.79 -15.29 -15.78
C LEU A 176 -9.81 -14.88 -14.71
N SER A 177 -11.05 -14.59 -15.10
CA SER A 177 -12.14 -14.25 -14.17
C SER A 177 -12.43 -15.39 -13.17
N LYS A 178 -12.38 -16.66 -13.64
CA LYS A 178 -12.53 -17.84 -12.76
C LYS A 178 -11.35 -17.97 -11.79
N ILE A 179 -10.12 -17.62 -12.21
CA ILE A 179 -8.95 -17.61 -11.35
C ILE A 179 -9.11 -16.56 -10.23
N GLU A 180 -9.45 -15.33 -10.61
CA GLU A 180 -9.62 -14.23 -9.66
C GLU A 180 -10.74 -14.49 -8.64
N SER A 181 -11.85 -15.10 -9.10
CA SER A 181 -12.98 -15.46 -8.23
C SER A 181 -12.75 -16.73 -7.40
N ASN A 182 -11.59 -17.37 -7.54
CA ASN A 182 -11.24 -18.64 -6.88
C ASN A 182 -12.27 -19.76 -7.13
N THR A 183 -12.91 -19.73 -8.32
CA THR A 183 -13.98 -20.69 -8.71
C THR A 183 -13.45 -21.83 -9.58
N ILE A 184 -12.15 -21.87 -9.89
CA ILE A 184 -11.55 -22.97 -10.65
C ILE A 184 -11.63 -24.27 -9.86
N LYS A 185 -12.26 -25.28 -10.46
CA LYS A 185 -12.24 -26.65 -9.96
C LYS A 185 -11.13 -27.41 -10.66
N PHE A 186 -10.08 -27.76 -9.92
CA PHE A 186 -9.05 -28.64 -10.44
C PHE A 186 -9.49 -30.09 -10.37
N THR A 187 -9.45 -30.79 -11.51
CA THR A 187 -9.65 -32.22 -11.55
C THR A 187 -8.31 -32.88 -11.77
N PHE A 188 -7.83 -33.61 -10.77
CA PHE A 188 -6.59 -34.36 -10.89
C PHE A 188 -6.85 -35.73 -11.48
N SER A 189 -6.14 -36.09 -12.55
CA SER A 189 -6.16 -37.45 -13.12
C SER A 189 -4.72 -37.98 -13.25
N ASN A 190 -4.54 -39.27 -13.05
CA ASN A 190 -3.25 -39.90 -13.28
C ASN A 190 -2.98 -39.94 -14.78
N CYS A 191 -1.93 -39.20 -15.22
CA CYS A 191 -1.42 -39.32 -16.58
C CYS A 191 -0.05 -39.97 -16.58
N SER A 192 0.19 -40.89 -17.51
CA SER A 192 1.53 -41.45 -17.75
C SER A 192 2.31 -40.46 -18.64
N LEU A 193 3.34 -39.83 -18.08
CA LEU A 193 4.26 -38.99 -18.84
C LEU A 193 5.27 -39.88 -19.58
N THR A 194 4.97 -40.18 -20.84
CA THR A 194 5.98 -40.72 -21.75
C THR A 194 6.74 -39.54 -22.36
N VAL A 195 7.91 -39.23 -21.83
CA VAL A 195 8.78 -38.19 -22.38
C VAL A 195 9.43 -38.76 -23.63
N SER A 196 8.95 -38.33 -24.82
CA SER A 196 9.63 -38.59 -26.08
C SER A 196 10.65 -37.50 -26.32
N TYR A 197 11.95 -37.80 -26.15
CA TYR A 197 13.01 -36.93 -26.64
C TYR A 197 13.14 -37.16 -28.15
N THR A 198 12.66 -36.24 -28.94
CA THR A 198 13.07 -36.16 -30.35
C THR A 198 14.34 -35.32 -30.43
N HIS A 199 15.40 -35.96 -30.90
CA HIS A 199 16.69 -35.31 -31.25
C HIS A 199 16.51 -34.32 -32.41
#